data_290370a1f9e14ce4a8a1dd243f7037d1
#
_entry.id   290370a1f9e14ce4a8a1dd243f7037d1
#
_cell.length_a   1.000
_cell.length_b   1.000
_cell.length_c   1.000
_cell.angle_alpha   90.00
_cell.angle_beta   90.00
_cell.angle_gamma   90.00
#
_symmetry.space_group_name_H-M   'P 1'
#
loop_
_entity.id
_entity.type
_entity.pdbx_description
1 polymer ?
#
loop_
_entity_poly.entity_id
_entity_poly.type
_entity_poly.pdbx_seq_one_letter_code
_entity_poly.pdbx_strand_id
1 'polypeptide(L)'
;MSKVKDMTIARSVAETWLKACQHFEVFADAPGYMAWTYVRDARHAGTLDLIDDAEISQGRHRFALSVALELPPVQSAEDALALFNLADWLDGITVVCKEFGVEGALMLQIKGPLDELSEATLNAANRKLAEAKAFFEDL
;
A
#
# COMPACT_ATOMS: atom_id res chain seq x y z
N MET A 1 -14.88 -22.66 -1.52
CA MET A 1 -14.61 -21.95 -0.26
C MET A 1 -15.07 -20.51 -0.36
N SER A 2 -15.71 -20.02 0.68
CA SER A 2 -16.23 -18.67 0.68
C SER A 2 -15.12 -17.64 0.90
N LYS A 3 -15.06 -16.63 0.04
CA LYS A 3 -14.11 -15.53 0.19
C LYS A 3 -14.44 -14.63 1.38
N VAL A 4 -15.65 -14.72 1.92
CA VAL A 4 -16.02 -14.00 3.13
C VAL A 4 -15.16 -14.44 4.33
N LYS A 5 -14.84 -15.74 4.41
CA LYS A 5 -13.93 -16.25 5.44
C LYS A 5 -12.53 -15.70 5.27
N ASP A 6 -12.06 -15.59 4.01
CA ASP A 6 -10.73 -15.05 3.71
C ASP A 6 -10.64 -13.61 4.15
N MET A 7 -11.69 -12.81 3.94
CA MET A 7 -11.71 -11.41 4.38
C MET A 7 -11.63 -11.27 5.89
N THR A 8 -12.32 -12.11 6.65
CA THR A 8 -12.27 -12.11 8.11
C THR A 8 -10.87 -12.47 8.60
N ILE A 9 -10.26 -13.49 8.01
CA ILE A 9 -8.91 -13.93 8.34
C ILE A 9 -7.90 -12.85 7.95
N ALA A 10 -8.03 -12.29 6.75
CA ALA A 10 -7.17 -11.23 6.26
C ALA A 10 -7.20 -10.01 7.16
N ARG A 11 -8.38 -9.60 7.62
CA ARG A 11 -8.54 -8.49 8.55
C ARG A 11 -7.81 -8.75 9.86
N SER A 12 -7.92 -9.96 10.39
CA SER A 12 -7.23 -10.37 11.62
C SER A 12 -5.71 -10.34 11.46
N VAL A 13 -5.20 -10.84 10.33
CA VAL A 13 -3.76 -10.80 10.01
C VAL A 13 -3.26 -9.36 9.91
N ALA A 14 -4.01 -8.51 9.19
CA ALA A 14 -3.67 -7.10 9.04
C ALA A 14 -3.62 -6.38 10.37
N GLU A 15 -4.62 -6.58 11.22
CA GLU A 15 -4.68 -5.94 12.55
C GLU A 15 -3.54 -6.38 13.44
N THR A 16 -3.16 -7.67 13.39
CA THR A 16 -2.01 -8.18 14.14
C THR A 16 -0.72 -7.52 13.69
N TRP A 17 -0.53 -7.38 12.38
CA TRP A 17 0.64 -6.70 11.82
C TRP A 17 0.67 -5.22 12.20
N LEU A 18 -0.49 -4.54 12.13
CA LEU A 18 -0.61 -3.12 12.46
C LEU A 18 -0.31 -2.83 13.92
N LYS A 19 -0.61 -3.76 14.83
CA LYS A 19 -0.31 -3.60 16.26
C LYS A 19 1.19 -3.48 16.55
N ALA A 20 2.05 -3.95 15.64
CA ALA A 20 3.49 -3.77 15.73
C ALA A 20 3.95 -2.40 15.25
N CYS A 21 3.08 -1.61 14.64
CA CYS A 21 3.37 -0.24 14.22
C CYS A 21 3.26 0.72 15.39
N GLN A 22 3.87 1.90 15.27
CA GLN A 22 3.78 2.94 16.28
C GLN A 22 2.34 3.47 16.44
N HIS A 23 1.63 3.54 15.31
CA HIS A 23 0.28 4.08 15.29
C HIS A 23 -0.46 3.51 14.07
N PHE A 24 -1.76 3.32 14.20
CA PHE A 24 -2.63 3.01 13.05
C PHE A 24 -4.06 3.44 13.34
N GLU A 25 -4.78 3.77 12.27
CA GLU A 25 -6.18 4.17 12.35
C GLU A 25 -6.97 3.58 11.18
N VAL A 26 -8.24 3.31 11.42
CA VAL A 26 -9.15 2.91 10.35
C VAL A 26 -9.39 4.12 9.45
N PHE A 27 -9.13 3.95 8.16
CA PHE A 27 -9.38 4.98 7.14
C PHE A 27 -10.71 4.75 6.44
N ALA A 28 -11.04 3.48 6.15
CA ALA A 28 -12.30 3.10 5.53
C ALA A 28 -12.74 1.73 6.03
N ASP A 29 -14.04 1.58 6.25
CA ASP A 29 -14.64 0.31 6.65
C ASP A 29 -16.01 0.21 5.95
N ALA A 30 -16.01 -0.50 4.84
CA ALA A 30 -17.19 -0.70 4.01
C ALA A 30 -17.27 -2.16 3.57
N PRO A 31 -18.46 -2.66 3.18
CA PRO A 31 -18.55 -4.03 2.67
C PRO A 31 -17.58 -4.25 1.51
N GLY A 32 -16.72 -5.26 1.64
CA GLY A 32 -15.74 -5.59 0.62
C GLY A 32 -14.51 -4.69 0.56
N TYR A 33 -14.39 -3.71 1.46
CA TYR A 33 -13.26 -2.81 1.47
C TYR A 33 -12.92 -2.35 2.90
N MET A 34 -11.70 -2.62 3.33
CA MET A 34 -11.19 -2.16 4.62
C MET A 34 -9.83 -1.52 4.40
N ALA A 35 -9.61 -0.35 4.98
CA ALA A 35 -8.33 0.34 4.84
C ALA A 35 -7.92 0.99 6.15
N TRP A 36 -6.61 1.01 6.38
CA TRP A 36 -5.98 1.68 7.53
C TRP A 36 -4.87 2.59 7.05
N THR A 37 -4.66 3.68 7.77
CA THR A 37 -3.42 4.41 7.71
C THR A 37 -2.55 3.94 8.87
N TYR A 38 -1.23 3.94 8.68
CA TYR A 38 -0.31 3.51 9.73
C TYR A 38 0.99 4.31 9.68
N VAL A 39 1.66 4.36 10.83
CA VAL A 39 3.02 4.87 10.97
C VAL A 39 3.84 3.74 11.58
N ARG A 40 4.76 3.18 10.80
CA ARG A 40 5.62 2.11 11.28
C ARG A 40 6.77 2.66 12.09
N ASP A 41 7.41 3.70 11.58
CA ASP A 41 8.44 4.46 12.27
C ASP A 41 8.47 5.89 11.70
N ALA A 42 9.43 6.71 12.17
CA ALA A 42 9.51 8.12 11.80
C ALA A 42 9.56 8.40 10.30
N ARG A 43 9.96 7.42 9.49
CA ARG A 43 10.11 7.56 8.03
C ARG A 43 9.11 6.75 7.21
N HIS A 44 8.41 5.83 7.85
CA HIS A 44 7.57 4.87 7.14
C HIS A 44 6.11 5.01 7.58
N ALA A 45 5.40 5.88 6.90
CA ALA A 45 3.96 6.04 7.03
C ALA A 45 3.30 5.60 5.72
N GLY A 46 2.16 4.96 5.81
CA GLY A 46 1.50 4.47 4.61
C GLY A 46 0.07 4.03 4.85
N THR A 47 -0.43 3.24 3.92
CA THR A 47 -1.77 2.68 3.98
C THR A 47 -1.74 1.18 3.72
N LEU A 48 -2.66 0.48 4.33
CA LEU A 48 -2.91 -0.94 4.04
C LEU A 48 -4.37 -1.08 3.66
N ASP A 49 -4.61 -1.61 2.48
CA ASP A 49 -5.96 -1.81 1.95
C ASP A 49 -6.24 -3.30 1.77
N LEU A 50 -7.43 -3.72 2.17
CA LEU A 50 -7.95 -5.06 1.89
C LEU A 50 -9.19 -4.90 1.03
N ILE A 51 -9.22 -5.55 -0.12
CA ILE A 51 -10.30 -5.44 -1.08
C ILE A 51 -10.87 -6.82 -1.38
N ASP A 52 -12.15 -6.99 -1.10
CA ASP A 52 -12.91 -8.20 -1.41
C ASP A 52 -14.21 -7.83 -2.12
N ASP A 53 -14.09 -6.99 -3.13
CA ASP A 53 -15.20 -6.53 -3.95
C ASP A 53 -14.86 -6.78 -5.42
N ALA A 54 -15.69 -7.58 -6.09
CA ALA A 54 -15.43 -8.00 -7.47
C ALA A 54 -15.41 -6.83 -8.45
N GLU A 55 -16.20 -5.79 -8.21
CA GLU A 55 -16.21 -4.61 -9.09
C GLU A 55 -14.93 -3.80 -8.94
N ILE A 56 -14.49 -3.57 -7.70
CA ILE A 56 -13.26 -2.81 -7.42
C ILE A 56 -12.04 -3.59 -7.90
N SER A 57 -12.00 -4.90 -7.63
CA SER A 57 -10.83 -5.73 -7.89
C SER A 57 -10.87 -6.46 -9.23
N GLN A 58 -11.89 -6.20 -10.05
CA GLN A 58 -12.07 -6.88 -11.35
C GLN A 58 -12.11 -8.41 -11.20
N GLY A 59 -12.88 -8.88 -10.22
CA GLY A 59 -13.06 -10.29 -9.94
C GLY A 59 -11.95 -10.93 -9.11
N ARG A 60 -11.00 -10.14 -8.60
CA ARG A 60 -9.90 -10.63 -7.77
C ARG A 60 -9.99 -10.07 -6.36
N HIS A 61 -9.69 -10.90 -5.37
CA HIS A 61 -9.53 -10.46 -3.99
C HIS A 61 -8.06 -10.12 -3.79
N ARG A 62 -7.78 -8.93 -3.27
CA ARG A 62 -6.39 -8.49 -3.14
C ARG A 62 -6.17 -7.63 -1.90
N PHE A 63 -4.94 -7.55 -1.48
CA PHE A 63 -4.51 -6.53 -0.54
C PHE A 63 -3.58 -5.56 -1.25
N ALA A 64 -3.41 -4.38 -0.66
CA ALA A 64 -2.43 -3.41 -1.12
C ALA A 64 -1.72 -2.80 0.09
N LEU A 65 -0.40 -2.82 0.07
CA LEU A 65 0.43 -2.17 1.07
C LEU A 65 1.13 -0.99 0.41
N SER A 66 1.02 0.19 1.01
CA SER A 66 1.60 1.41 0.46
C SER A 66 2.47 2.11 1.49
N VAL A 67 3.47 2.82 1.00
CA VAL A 67 4.36 3.65 1.81
C VAL A 67 4.32 5.07 1.24
N ALA A 68 4.21 6.06 2.12
CA ALA A 68 4.25 7.46 1.70
C ALA A 68 5.63 7.79 1.13
N LEU A 69 5.65 8.47 0.00
CA LEU A 69 6.88 8.81 -0.71
C LEU A 69 7.07 10.31 -0.68
N GLU A 70 8.08 10.77 0.03
CA GLU A 70 8.44 12.19 0.04
C GLU A 70 9.30 12.50 -1.17
N LEU A 71 8.69 13.07 -2.19
CA LEU A 71 9.38 13.48 -3.41
C LEU A 71 9.26 14.99 -3.60
N PRO A 72 10.22 15.60 -4.26
CA PRO A 72 10.06 16.99 -4.70
C PRO A 72 8.81 17.12 -5.56
N PRO A 73 8.13 18.28 -5.54
CA PRO A 73 6.96 18.48 -6.39
C PRO A 73 7.31 18.23 -7.85
N VAL A 74 6.45 17.47 -8.53
CA VAL A 74 6.59 17.26 -9.97
C VAL A 74 6.14 18.54 -10.67
N GLN A 75 7.05 19.17 -11.40
CA GLN A 75 6.80 20.47 -12.03
C GLN A 75 6.54 20.40 -13.53
N SER A 76 6.75 19.23 -14.13
CA SER A 76 6.55 19.07 -15.57
C SER A 76 6.13 17.65 -15.91
N ALA A 77 5.56 17.47 -17.10
CA ALA A 77 5.24 16.14 -17.61
C ALA A 77 6.51 15.30 -17.80
N GLU A 78 7.62 15.94 -18.15
CA GLU A 78 8.91 15.28 -18.32
C GLU A 78 9.40 14.68 -16.99
N ASP A 79 9.29 15.43 -15.90
CA ASP A 79 9.65 14.93 -14.56
C ASP A 79 8.75 13.77 -14.14
N ALA A 80 7.46 13.84 -14.44
CA ALA A 80 6.52 12.76 -14.17
C ALA A 80 6.88 11.50 -14.94
N LEU A 81 7.22 11.64 -16.23
CA LEU A 81 7.63 10.50 -17.05
C LEU A 81 8.92 9.87 -16.51
N ALA A 82 9.87 10.68 -16.09
CA ALA A 82 11.12 10.19 -15.52
C ALA A 82 10.85 9.35 -14.26
N LEU A 83 9.95 9.83 -13.42
CA LEU A 83 9.55 9.11 -12.21
C LEU A 83 8.89 7.76 -12.53
N PHE A 84 7.94 7.74 -13.47
CA PHE A 84 7.28 6.51 -13.88
C PHE A 84 8.24 5.53 -14.56
N ASN A 85 9.19 6.03 -15.35
CA ASN A 85 10.21 5.20 -15.97
C ASN A 85 11.11 4.54 -14.93
N LEU A 86 11.48 5.28 -13.89
CA LEU A 86 12.26 4.71 -12.78
C LEU A 86 11.48 3.62 -12.06
N ALA A 87 10.18 3.83 -11.85
CA ALA A 87 9.33 2.84 -11.19
C ALA A 87 9.24 1.52 -11.98
N ASP A 88 9.32 1.59 -13.30
CA ASP A 88 9.31 0.40 -14.16
C ASP A 88 10.48 -0.55 -13.91
N TRP A 89 11.58 -0.05 -13.36
CA TRP A 89 12.75 -0.85 -13.01
C TRP A 89 12.56 -1.62 -11.69
N LEU A 90 11.50 -1.28 -10.94
CA LEU A 90 11.21 -1.88 -9.64
C LEU A 90 10.14 -2.95 -9.80
N ASP A 91 10.55 -4.21 -9.77
CA ASP A 91 9.64 -5.32 -9.95
C ASP A 91 8.59 -5.40 -8.86
N GLY A 92 7.32 -5.45 -9.27
CA GLY A 92 6.19 -5.58 -8.35
C GLY A 92 5.81 -4.31 -7.59
N ILE A 93 6.45 -3.19 -7.90
CA ILE A 93 6.15 -1.91 -7.25
C ILE A 93 5.54 -0.94 -8.26
N THR A 94 4.47 -0.27 -7.86
CA THR A 94 3.77 0.73 -8.66
C THR A 94 3.80 2.07 -7.94
N VAL A 95 3.99 3.15 -8.68
CA VAL A 95 3.80 4.50 -8.17
C VAL A 95 2.33 4.87 -8.34
N VAL A 96 1.69 5.29 -7.26
CA VAL A 96 0.29 5.71 -7.28
C VAL A 96 0.16 7.07 -6.61
N CYS A 97 -0.89 7.80 -6.99
CA CYS A 97 -1.26 9.03 -6.32
C CYS A 97 -2.51 8.77 -5.50
N LYS A 98 -2.44 8.97 -4.20
CA LYS A 98 -3.60 8.83 -3.31
C LYS A 98 -3.96 10.19 -2.74
N GLU A 99 -5.26 10.45 -2.67
CA GLU A 99 -5.77 11.68 -2.11
C GLU A 99 -6.08 11.49 -0.63
N PHE A 100 -5.57 12.41 0.19
CA PHE A 100 -5.87 12.49 1.62
C PHE A 100 -6.46 13.88 1.87
N GLY A 101 -7.79 13.97 1.93
CA GLY A 101 -8.47 15.24 2.02
C GLY A 101 -8.30 16.04 0.72
N VAL A 102 -7.68 17.22 0.80
CA VAL A 102 -7.48 18.11 -0.35
C VAL A 102 -6.11 17.95 -1.00
N GLU A 103 -5.21 17.20 -0.39
CA GLU A 103 -3.86 17.02 -0.91
C GLU A 103 -3.64 15.59 -1.40
N GLY A 104 -2.96 15.45 -2.53
CA GLY A 104 -2.53 14.16 -3.04
C GLY A 104 -1.13 13.84 -2.57
N ALA A 105 -0.84 12.56 -2.41
CA ALA A 105 0.49 12.08 -2.09
C ALA A 105 0.92 11.02 -3.09
N LEU A 106 2.16 11.09 -3.55
CA LEU A 106 2.75 10.02 -4.33
C LEU A 106 3.18 8.91 -3.39
N MET A 107 2.81 7.69 -3.73
CA MET A 107 3.09 6.53 -2.91
C MET A 107 3.61 5.38 -3.75
N LEU A 108 4.51 4.61 -3.16
CA LEU A 108 4.90 3.32 -3.73
C LEU A 108 3.93 2.27 -3.21
N GLN A 109 3.53 1.36 -4.08
CA GLN A 109 2.52 0.36 -3.74
C GLN A 109 2.93 -1.04 -4.19
N ILE A 110 2.74 -2.01 -3.31
CA ILE A 110 2.81 -3.43 -3.64
C ILE A 110 1.42 -4.01 -3.43
N LYS A 111 0.96 -4.79 -4.40
CA LYS A 111 -0.32 -5.49 -4.35
C LYS A 111 -0.11 -6.99 -4.35
N GLY A 112 -1.01 -7.71 -3.71
CA GLY A 112 -0.99 -9.17 -3.73
C GLY A 112 -2.39 -9.75 -3.56
N PRO A 113 -2.57 -11.04 -3.90
CA PRO A 113 -3.84 -11.70 -3.69
C PRO A 113 -4.11 -11.88 -2.20
N LEU A 114 -5.38 -11.74 -1.81
CA LEU A 114 -5.79 -11.80 -0.42
C LEU A 114 -5.45 -13.16 0.23
N ASP A 115 -5.46 -14.22 -0.57
CA ASP A 115 -5.15 -15.57 -0.12
C ASP A 115 -3.70 -15.72 0.39
N GLU A 116 -2.80 -14.87 -0.08
CA GLU A 116 -1.38 -14.91 0.27
C GLU A 116 -1.03 -13.97 1.42
N LEU A 117 -2.02 -13.27 1.97
CA LEU A 117 -1.78 -12.32 3.03
C LEU A 117 -1.37 -13.03 4.32
N SER A 118 -0.23 -12.65 4.85
CA SER A 118 0.31 -13.11 6.13
C SER A 118 1.21 -12.03 6.71
N GLU A 119 1.58 -12.15 7.98
CA GLU A 119 2.54 -11.22 8.57
C GLU A 119 3.87 -11.25 7.82
N ALA A 120 4.29 -12.44 7.36
CA ALA A 120 5.52 -12.59 6.59
C ALA A 120 5.44 -11.85 5.25
N THR A 121 4.32 -11.94 4.53
CA THR A 121 4.17 -11.24 3.26
C THR A 121 4.09 -9.72 3.45
N LEU A 122 3.45 -9.27 4.53
CA LEU A 122 3.39 -7.83 4.85
C LEU A 122 4.78 -7.30 5.22
N ASN A 123 5.54 -8.05 6.01
CA ASN A 123 6.91 -7.66 6.36
C ASN A 123 7.82 -7.61 5.13
N ALA A 124 7.71 -8.59 4.24
CA ALA A 124 8.48 -8.61 3.00
C ALA A 124 8.13 -7.42 2.10
N ALA A 125 6.82 -7.14 1.94
CA ALA A 125 6.35 -6.00 1.16
C ALA A 125 6.83 -4.68 1.76
N ASN A 126 6.72 -4.52 3.08
CA ASN A 126 7.17 -3.32 3.76
C ASN A 126 8.67 -3.09 3.58
N ARG A 127 9.48 -4.14 3.68
CA ARG A 127 10.93 -4.06 3.48
C ARG A 127 11.25 -3.62 2.05
N LYS A 128 10.58 -4.22 1.07
CA LYS A 128 10.78 -3.90 -0.33
C LYS A 128 10.39 -2.45 -0.64
N LEU A 129 9.29 -1.98 -0.08
CA LEU A 129 8.86 -0.59 -0.22
C LEU A 129 9.85 0.38 0.44
N ALA A 130 10.37 0.04 1.61
CA ALA A 130 11.35 0.88 2.30
C ALA A 130 12.65 1.00 1.50
N GLU A 131 13.12 -0.09 0.90
CA GLU A 131 14.30 -0.08 0.03
C GLU A 131 14.06 0.77 -1.21
N ALA A 132 12.89 0.64 -1.83
CA ALA A 132 12.53 1.42 -3.00
C ALA A 132 12.39 2.90 -2.67
N LYS A 133 11.80 3.22 -1.52
CA LYS A 133 11.67 4.60 -1.05
C LYS A 133 13.05 5.24 -0.89
N ALA A 134 13.99 4.54 -0.27
CA ALA A 134 15.36 5.01 -0.10
C ALA A 134 16.03 5.27 -1.46
N PHE A 135 15.81 4.40 -2.42
CA PHE A 135 16.31 4.56 -3.78
C PHE A 135 15.79 5.86 -4.43
N PHE A 136 14.50 6.13 -4.30
CA PHE A 136 13.90 7.36 -4.86
C PHE A 136 14.38 8.61 -4.14
N GLU A 137 14.57 8.56 -2.82
CA GLU A 137 15.00 9.71 -2.05
C GLU A 137 16.47 10.09 -2.32
N ASP A 138 17.26 9.15 -2.80
CA ASP A 138 18.68 9.38 -3.13
C ASP A 138 18.91 9.95 -4.54
N LEU A 139 17.85 10.11 -5.32
CA LEU A 139 17.96 10.64 -6.69
C LEU A 139 18.20 12.15 -6.74
#